data_7bdc8afe7d1b8007dd3457b3ee03fb09
#
_entry.id   7bdc8afe7d1b8007dd3457b3ee03fb09
#
_cell.length_a   1.000
_cell.length_b   1.000
_cell.length_c   1.000
_cell.angle_alpha   90.00
_cell.angle_beta   90.00
_cell.angle_gamma   90.00
#
_symmetry.space_group_name_H-M   'P 1'
#
loop_
_entity.id
_entity.type
_entity.pdbx_description
1 polymer ?
#
loop_
_entity_poly.entity_id
_entity_poly.type
_entity_poly.pdbx_seq_one_letter_code
_entity_poly.pdbx_strand_id
1 'polypeptide(L)'
;GYKKEYLVKTGLCYETDDHRLRDRFWGRVIFPVHTLSGKVVAFGGRVLASATKGVKVKYVNSPESEIYHKSNELYGIYFAKQAIVKQDRCFLVEGYTDVISMHQSGIENVVASYDSPVHQQYDCALRW
;
A
#
# COMPACT_ATOMS: atom_id res chain seq x y z
N GLY A 1 3.29 24.74 7.97
CA GLY A 1 3.57 23.29 7.98
C GLY A 1 2.52 22.52 8.77
N TYR A 2 2.51 21.20 8.63
CA TYR A 2 1.59 20.34 9.39
C TYR A 2 2.04 20.20 10.84
N LYS A 3 1.09 20.05 11.77
CA LYS A 3 1.40 19.81 13.18
C LYS A 3 2.07 18.43 13.36
N LYS A 4 3.08 18.35 14.24
CA LYS A 4 3.80 17.11 14.59
C LYS A 4 2.84 15.96 14.94
N GLU A 5 1.80 16.24 15.69
CA GLU A 5 0.79 15.27 16.10
C GLU A 5 0.15 14.54 14.91
N TYR A 6 -0.23 15.27 13.86
CA TYR A 6 -0.83 14.64 12.66
C TYR A 6 0.17 13.82 11.87
N LEU A 7 1.43 14.24 11.78
CA LEU A 7 2.48 13.48 11.10
C LEU A 7 2.75 12.13 11.78
N VAL A 8 2.66 12.09 13.10
CA VAL A 8 2.80 10.85 13.88
C VAL A 8 1.55 9.99 13.77
N LYS A 9 0.35 10.57 13.96
CA LYS A 9 -0.94 9.84 13.87
C LYS A 9 -1.17 9.20 12.51
N THR A 10 -0.76 9.86 11.44
CA THR A 10 -0.86 9.31 10.07
C THR A 10 0.24 8.30 9.73
N GLY A 11 1.21 8.11 10.62
CA GLY A 11 2.33 7.20 10.42
C GLY A 11 3.36 7.66 9.38
N LEU A 12 3.33 8.91 8.94
CA LEU A 12 4.36 9.48 8.05
C LEU A 12 5.69 9.64 8.79
N CYS A 13 5.61 9.98 10.06
CA CYS A 13 6.76 10.11 10.93
C CYS A 13 6.58 9.25 12.20
N TYR A 14 7.67 9.00 12.88
CA TYR A 14 7.67 8.42 14.22
C TYR A 14 8.58 9.24 15.13
N GLU A 15 8.30 9.18 16.41
CA GLU A 15 9.12 9.83 17.43
C GLU A 15 10.11 8.81 18.00
N THR A 16 11.36 9.18 18.10
CA THR A 16 12.42 8.40 18.72
C THR A 16 12.45 8.62 20.23
N ASP A 17 13.17 7.78 20.98
CA ASP A 17 13.29 7.87 22.45
C ASP A 17 13.86 9.22 22.92
N ASP A 18 14.66 9.90 22.08
CA ASP A 18 15.20 11.23 22.31
C ASP A 18 14.26 12.37 21.84
N HIS A 19 12.97 12.06 21.66
CA HIS A 19 11.92 12.98 21.24
C HIS A 19 12.13 13.65 19.88
N ARG A 20 12.95 13.08 19.02
CA ARG A 20 13.14 13.57 17.65
C ARG A 20 12.15 12.95 16.70
N LEU A 21 11.64 13.77 15.78
CA LEU A 21 10.80 13.31 14.69
C LEU A 21 11.66 12.73 13.56
N ARG A 22 11.33 11.52 13.11
CA ARG A 22 11.98 10.86 11.99
C ARG A 22 10.96 10.49 10.93
N ASP A 23 11.34 10.67 9.66
CA ASP A 23 10.57 10.22 8.50
C ASP A 23 10.58 8.68 8.45
N ARG A 24 9.40 8.09 8.38
CA ARG A 24 9.23 6.62 8.26
C ARG A 24 9.70 6.07 6.93
N PHE A 25 9.61 6.88 5.87
CA PHE A 25 9.82 6.46 4.49
C PHE A 25 11.11 7.00 3.87
N TRP A 26 12.02 7.51 4.68
CA TRP A 26 13.30 8.06 4.22
C TRP A 26 14.02 7.11 3.26
N GLY A 27 14.46 7.65 2.10
CA GLY A 27 15.24 6.90 1.11
C GLY A 27 14.48 5.79 0.39
N ARG A 28 13.14 5.87 0.30
CA ARG A 28 12.28 4.85 -0.28
C ARG A 28 11.46 5.36 -1.46
N VAL A 29 11.19 4.47 -2.40
CA VAL A 29 10.12 4.67 -3.38
C VAL A 29 8.79 4.49 -2.65
N ILE A 30 7.85 5.39 -2.87
CA ILE A 30 6.58 5.46 -2.17
C ILE A 30 5.46 4.92 -3.04
N PHE A 31 4.63 4.08 -2.45
CA PHE A 31 3.43 3.50 -3.06
C PHE A 31 2.20 4.00 -2.28
N PRO A 32 1.45 4.99 -2.79
CA PRO A 32 0.25 5.46 -2.12
C PRO A 32 -0.85 4.41 -2.11
N VAL A 33 -1.49 4.21 -0.97
CA VAL A 33 -2.66 3.33 -0.82
C VAL A 33 -3.92 4.16 -0.91
N HIS A 34 -4.78 3.82 -1.85
CA HIS A 34 -6.03 4.53 -2.08
C HIS A 34 -7.22 3.71 -1.59
N THR A 35 -8.19 4.39 -0.99
CA THR A 35 -9.53 3.82 -0.79
C THR A 35 -10.22 3.59 -2.13
N LEU A 36 -11.34 2.88 -2.12
CA LEU A 36 -12.20 2.71 -3.30
C LEU A 36 -12.66 4.06 -3.91
N SER A 37 -12.80 5.10 -3.09
CA SER A 37 -13.17 6.47 -3.52
C SER A 37 -11.99 7.29 -4.04
N GLY A 38 -10.75 6.79 -3.96
CA GLY A 38 -9.55 7.46 -4.46
C GLY A 38 -8.83 8.36 -3.46
N LYS A 39 -9.20 8.33 -2.18
CA LYS A 39 -8.47 9.06 -1.13
C LYS A 39 -7.24 8.27 -0.71
N VAL A 40 -6.09 8.93 -0.61
CA VAL A 40 -4.88 8.34 -0.06
C VAL A 40 -5.00 8.24 1.45
N VAL A 41 -4.87 7.03 2.01
CA VAL A 41 -5.01 6.75 3.44
C VAL A 41 -3.75 6.16 4.08
N ALA A 42 -2.82 5.66 3.27
CA ALA A 42 -1.58 5.05 3.73
C ALA A 42 -0.51 5.06 2.63
N PHE A 43 0.68 4.62 3.01
CA PHE A 43 1.81 4.47 2.08
C PHE A 43 2.55 3.17 2.34
N GLY A 44 3.02 2.55 1.26
CA GLY A 44 4.10 1.58 1.29
C GLY A 44 5.40 2.23 0.84
N GLY A 45 6.53 1.78 1.34
CA GLY A 45 7.84 2.27 0.93
C GLY A 45 8.84 1.13 0.69
N ARG A 46 9.50 1.12 -0.48
CA ARG A 46 10.52 0.13 -0.82
C ARG A 46 11.87 0.81 -1.05
N VAL A 47 12.91 0.28 -0.44
CA VAL A 47 14.29 0.73 -0.69
C VAL A 47 14.70 0.35 -2.11
N LEU A 48 15.34 1.28 -2.83
CA LEU A 48 15.96 0.99 -4.13
C LEU A 48 17.13 0.03 -3.98
N ALA A 49 17.33 -0.84 -4.98
CA ALA A 49 18.40 -1.84 -4.97
C ALA A 49 19.80 -1.25 -4.77
N SER A 50 20.04 -0.03 -5.28
CA SER A 50 21.28 0.72 -5.11
C SER A 50 21.55 1.19 -3.68
N ALA A 51 20.52 1.29 -2.85
CA ALA A 51 20.59 1.79 -1.47
C ALA A 51 20.46 0.68 -0.40
N THR A 52 20.52 -0.59 -0.80
CA THR A 52 20.26 -1.74 0.10
C THR A 52 21.42 -2.11 1.01
N LYS A 53 22.63 -1.57 0.83
CA LYS A 53 23.77 -1.82 1.72
C LYS A 53 23.45 -1.29 3.13
N GLY A 54 23.30 -2.22 4.10
CA GLY A 54 23.03 -1.89 5.50
C GLY A 54 21.53 -1.71 5.87
N VAL A 55 20.61 -1.80 4.91
CA VAL A 55 19.17 -1.70 5.19
C VAL A 55 18.60 -3.08 5.55
N LYS A 56 18.18 -3.24 6.81
CA LYS A 56 17.61 -4.50 7.33
C LYS A 56 16.21 -4.78 6.81
N VAL A 57 15.43 -3.76 6.48
CA VAL A 57 14.01 -3.88 6.11
C VAL A 57 13.78 -3.33 4.70
N LYS A 58 13.47 -4.20 3.75
CA LYS A 58 13.23 -3.83 2.33
C LYS A 58 11.95 -3.02 2.15
N TYR A 59 10.86 -3.44 2.80
CA TYR A 59 9.54 -2.79 2.74
C TYR A 59 9.13 -2.24 4.10
N VAL A 60 8.53 -1.06 4.08
CA VAL A 60 7.89 -0.44 5.25
C VAL A 60 6.50 0.01 4.82
N ASN A 61 5.50 -0.26 5.63
CA ASN A 61 4.12 0.19 5.41
C ASN A 61 3.71 1.17 6.51
N SER A 62 2.71 2.00 6.22
CA SER A 62 2.03 2.77 7.24
C SER A 62 1.49 1.85 8.32
N PRO A 63 1.54 2.25 9.61
CA PRO A 63 0.88 1.52 10.68
C PRO A 63 -0.65 1.63 10.55
N GLU A 64 -1.38 0.80 11.29
CA GLU A 64 -2.82 0.99 11.51
C GLU A 64 -3.09 2.41 12.05
N SER A 65 -4.18 3.02 11.62
CA SER A 65 -4.58 4.35 12.06
C SER A 65 -6.10 4.51 12.04
N GLU A 66 -6.61 5.66 12.46
CA GLU A 66 -8.05 5.97 12.42
C GLU A 66 -8.64 5.95 10.99
N ILE A 67 -7.79 6.15 9.98
CA ILE A 67 -8.21 6.22 8.57
C ILE A 67 -7.70 5.06 7.72
N TYR A 68 -6.90 4.16 8.28
CA TYR A 68 -6.28 3.06 7.55
C TYR A 68 -6.26 1.76 8.36
N HIS A 69 -6.93 0.75 7.82
CA HIS A 69 -6.93 -0.63 8.33
C HIS A 69 -6.46 -1.56 7.22
N LYS A 70 -5.32 -2.22 7.40
CA LYS A 70 -4.68 -3.09 6.39
C LYS A 70 -5.60 -4.17 5.85
N SER A 71 -6.43 -4.74 6.72
CA SER A 71 -7.39 -5.80 6.35
C SER A 71 -8.52 -5.31 5.44
N ASN A 72 -8.78 -4.00 5.40
CA ASN A 72 -9.92 -3.43 4.68
C ASN A 72 -9.51 -2.82 3.33
N GLU A 73 -8.21 -2.70 3.06
CA GLU A 73 -7.72 -2.01 1.88
C GLU A 73 -6.99 -2.97 0.94
N LEU A 74 -7.31 -2.85 -0.34
CA LEU A 74 -6.62 -3.53 -1.42
C LEU A 74 -5.82 -2.51 -2.23
N TYR A 75 -4.51 -2.73 -2.33
CA TYR A 75 -3.67 -1.86 -3.17
C TYR A 75 -4.10 -1.93 -4.63
N GLY A 76 -4.27 -0.78 -5.25
CA GLY A 76 -4.66 -0.67 -6.65
C GLY A 76 -6.17 -0.67 -6.91
N ILE A 77 -7.03 -0.91 -5.90
CA ILE A 77 -8.49 -1.06 -6.07
C ILE A 77 -9.14 0.15 -6.75
N TYR A 78 -8.71 1.36 -6.43
CA TYR A 78 -9.24 2.57 -7.05
C TYR A 78 -9.07 2.57 -8.57
N PHE A 79 -7.90 2.14 -9.04
CA PHE A 79 -7.58 2.07 -10.46
C PHE A 79 -8.19 0.84 -11.14
N ALA A 80 -8.32 -0.28 -10.41
CA ALA A 80 -8.78 -1.55 -10.95
C ALA A 80 -10.31 -1.68 -11.01
N LYS A 81 -11.06 -0.93 -10.20
CA LYS A 81 -12.50 -1.13 -9.98
C LYS A 81 -13.34 -1.17 -11.25
N GLN A 82 -13.06 -0.28 -12.22
CA GLN A 82 -13.82 -0.24 -13.49
C GLN A 82 -13.51 -1.46 -14.36
N ALA A 83 -12.25 -1.86 -14.44
CA ALA A 83 -11.84 -3.04 -15.20
C ALA A 83 -12.37 -4.32 -14.55
N ILE A 84 -12.41 -4.40 -13.22
CA ILE A 84 -13.00 -5.53 -12.49
C ILE A 84 -14.49 -5.67 -12.84
N VAL A 85 -15.24 -4.59 -12.76
CA VAL A 85 -16.69 -4.59 -13.09
C VAL A 85 -16.91 -4.98 -14.56
N LYS A 86 -16.14 -4.39 -15.48
CA LYS A 86 -16.28 -4.64 -16.92
C LYS A 86 -15.96 -6.08 -17.31
N GLN A 87 -14.96 -6.69 -16.65
CA GLN A 87 -14.47 -8.03 -17.00
C GLN A 87 -15.05 -9.13 -16.10
N ASP A 88 -15.81 -8.76 -15.07
CA ASP A 88 -16.31 -9.66 -14.03
C ASP A 88 -15.22 -10.60 -13.48
N ARG A 89 -14.03 -10.04 -13.30
CA ARG A 89 -12.82 -10.76 -12.89
C ARG A 89 -11.84 -9.84 -12.20
N CYS A 90 -11.17 -10.35 -11.17
CA CYS A 90 -10.09 -9.67 -10.45
C CYS A 90 -8.90 -10.61 -10.30
N PHE A 91 -7.70 -10.08 -10.53
CA PHE A 91 -6.45 -10.74 -10.18
C PHE A 91 -5.96 -10.24 -8.83
N LEU A 92 -5.66 -11.17 -7.93
CA LEU A 92 -5.05 -10.87 -6.64
C LEU A 92 -3.58 -11.27 -6.68
N VAL A 93 -2.68 -10.34 -6.40
CA VAL A 93 -1.22 -10.54 -6.37
C VAL A 93 -0.64 -10.16 -5.01
N GLU A 94 0.64 -10.48 -4.78
CA GLU A 94 1.26 -10.31 -3.47
C GLU A 94 1.77 -8.89 -3.19
N GLY A 95 2.16 -8.14 -4.22
CA GLY A 95 2.90 -6.90 -4.00
C GLY A 95 2.52 -5.74 -4.90
N TYR A 96 2.93 -4.54 -4.46
CA TYR A 96 2.71 -3.28 -5.20
C TYR A 96 3.29 -3.31 -6.61
N THR A 97 4.51 -3.83 -6.74
CA THR A 97 5.22 -3.89 -8.02
C THR A 97 4.54 -4.84 -9.00
N ASP A 98 3.90 -5.91 -8.51
CA ASP A 98 3.17 -6.86 -9.35
C ASP A 98 1.92 -6.20 -9.92
N VAL A 99 1.18 -5.44 -9.10
CA VAL A 99 0.03 -4.63 -9.57
C VAL A 99 0.46 -3.66 -10.66
N ILE A 100 1.55 -2.92 -10.42
CA ILE A 100 2.05 -1.93 -11.37
C ILE A 100 2.49 -2.60 -12.68
N SER A 101 3.23 -3.70 -12.61
CA SER A 101 3.71 -4.43 -13.78
C SER A 101 2.56 -4.99 -14.62
N MET A 102 1.53 -5.53 -13.99
CA MET A 102 0.33 -6.03 -14.68
C MET A 102 -0.43 -4.87 -15.34
N HIS A 103 -0.60 -3.75 -14.64
CA HIS A 103 -1.23 -2.55 -15.19
C HIS A 103 -0.49 -2.02 -16.43
N GLN A 104 0.85 -1.94 -16.37
CA GLN A 104 1.69 -1.56 -17.51
C GLN A 104 1.56 -2.51 -18.70
N SER A 105 1.23 -3.77 -18.45
CA SER A 105 1.00 -4.80 -19.46
C SER A 105 -0.45 -4.82 -19.99
N GLY A 106 -1.29 -3.86 -19.57
CA GLY A 106 -2.70 -3.76 -19.98
C GLY A 106 -3.68 -4.62 -19.17
N ILE A 107 -3.22 -5.25 -18.08
CA ILE A 107 -4.07 -6.02 -17.15
C ILE A 107 -4.44 -5.10 -15.99
N GLU A 108 -5.56 -4.37 -16.13
CA GLU A 108 -5.94 -3.32 -15.20
C GLU A 108 -6.80 -3.81 -14.02
N ASN A 109 -7.41 -5.01 -14.12
CA ASN A 109 -8.24 -5.63 -13.10
C ASN A 109 -7.43 -6.40 -12.06
N VAL A 110 -6.40 -5.78 -11.50
CA VAL A 110 -5.45 -6.37 -10.57
C VAL A 110 -5.32 -5.55 -9.29
N VAL A 111 -5.28 -6.25 -8.16
CA VAL A 111 -5.10 -5.68 -6.82
C VAL A 111 -4.12 -6.51 -6.00
N ALA A 112 -3.58 -5.93 -4.93
CA ALA A 112 -2.76 -6.68 -3.96
C ALA A 112 -3.34 -6.55 -2.54
N SER A 113 -3.24 -7.62 -1.77
CA SER A 113 -3.60 -7.66 -0.35
C SER A 113 -2.35 -7.56 0.52
N TYR A 114 -2.49 -6.93 1.69
CA TYR A 114 -1.40 -6.76 2.66
C TYR A 114 -1.21 -7.96 3.60
N ASP A 115 -2.25 -8.78 3.81
CA ASP A 115 -2.32 -9.76 4.89
C ASP A 115 -2.51 -11.21 4.43
N SER A 116 -2.41 -11.50 3.14
CA SER A 116 -2.64 -12.88 2.68
C SER A 116 -1.36 -13.64 2.38
N PRO A 117 -1.11 -14.75 3.07
CA PRO A 117 -0.40 -15.85 2.44
C PRO A 117 -1.27 -16.34 1.26
N VAL A 118 -0.67 -16.43 0.08
CA VAL A 118 -1.28 -16.71 -1.24
C VAL A 118 -2.05 -18.05 -1.34
N HIS A 119 -2.35 -18.70 -0.24
CA HIS A 119 -3.04 -20.00 -0.17
C HIS A 119 -4.54 -19.93 0.15
N GLN A 120 -5.11 -18.76 0.40
CA GLN A 120 -6.58 -18.65 0.43
C GLN A 120 -7.06 -18.25 -0.96
N GLN A 121 -7.65 -19.20 -1.64
CA GLN A 121 -8.47 -19.01 -2.83
C GLN A 121 -9.60 -18.04 -2.48
N TYR A 122 -9.35 -16.75 -2.69
CA TYR A 122 -10.42 -15.77 -2.62
C TYR A 122 -11.29 -15.97 -3.86
N ASP A 123 -12.41 -16.61 -3.64
CA ASP A 123 -13.55 -16.51 -4.55
C ASP A 123 -13.89 -15.01 -4.60
N CYS A 124 -13.45 -14.35 -5.67
CA CYS A 124 -13.60 -12.90 -5.88
C CYS A 124 -15.05 -12.59 -6.23
N ALA A 125 -15.98 -13.09 -5.44
CA ALA A 125 -17.34 -12.59 -5.38
C ALA A 125 -17.33 -11.30 -4.56
N LEU A 126 -16.67 -10.26 -5.06
CA LEU A 126 -16.92 -8.89 -4.64
C LEU A 126 -18.37 -8.57 -5.05
N ARG A 127 -19.34 -9.00 -4.22
CA ARG A 127 -20.71 -8.50 -4.29
C ARG A 127 -20.67 -7.08 -3.72
N TRP A 128 -20.78 -6.13 -4.60
CA TRP A 128 -21.03 -4.72 -4.29
C TRP A 128 -22.48 -4.52 -3.86
#